data_1ccf1c09768c7387e2030c45cc2e9341
#
_entry.id   1ccf1c09768c7387e2030c45cc2e9341
#
_cell.length_a   1.000
_cell.length_b   1.000
_cell.length_c   1.000
_cell.angle_alpha   90.00
_cell.angle_beta   90.00
_cell.angle_gamma   90.00
#
_symmetry.space_group_name_H-M   'P 1'
#
loop_
_entity.id
_entity.type
_entity.pdbx_description
1 polymer ?
#
loop_
_entity_poly.entity_id
_entity_poly.type
_entity_poly.pdbx_seq_one_letter_code
_entity_poly.pdbx_strand_id
1 'polypeptide(L)'
;MKLSSSFRLSCGAIIGAAALFVAAMPAAEPDPATASARDLANQMSTARQGNALIRARLEVRSPDGSKQVFQLQIKERRTPTSTDLVYLVQWPKEQKNEAVILHQESGGAAHGTVVVPSAPPRALETSQMDGRLFGSDLSYQDAIEDFFAWKEQTIVGSEVINGARCQIIESKPGKSGISIYSKVRSWVDSRRLVPMRIEKYSAAGHVVRRIDTTYVGRDQHDRFIPAKLTVRTPSKDSITEFDGARIEQGMQFTDRDFTPETISK
;
A
#
# COMPACT_ATOMS: atom_id res chain seq x y z
N MET A 1 5.15 101.25 -22.20
CA MET A 1 5.93 100.91 -20.99
C MET A 1 5.07 99.90 -20.17
N LYS A 2 5.61 98.79 -19.94
CA LYS A 2 5.31 97.64 -19.08
C LYS A 2 5.21 96.28 -19.90
N LEU A 3 6.29 95.58 -19.84
CA LEU A 3 6.40 94.14 -20.22
C LEU A 3 5.65 93.27 -19.13
N SER A 4 4.89 92.33 -19.51
CA SER A 4 4.52 91.24 -18.66
C SER A 4 4.81 89.91 -19.33
N SER A 5 5.72 89.22 -18.74
CA SER A 5 6.25 87.92 -19.12
C SER A 5 5.32 86.84 -18.55
N SER A 6 4.71 85.99 -19.42
CA SER A 6 3.90 84.86 -19.04
C SER A 6 4.76 83.59 -19.02
N PHE A 7 4.98 83.05 -17.83
CA PHE A 7 5.72 81.78 -17.59
C PHE A 7 4.68 80.64 -17.70
N ARG A 8 4.87 79.76 -18.67
CA ARG A 8 4.05 78.52 -18.74
C ARG A 8 4.81 77.41 -18.01
N LEU A 9 4.28 76.94 -16.93
CA LEU A 9 4.67 75.69 -16.26
C LEU A 9 4.14 74.49 -17.06
N SER A 10 5.06 73.65 -17.55
CA SER A 10 4.74 72.34 -18.12
C SER A 10 4.77 71.31 -17.02
N CYS A 11 3.62 70.72 -16.74
CA CYS A 11 3.49 69.65 -15.74
C CYS A 11 3.84 68.34 -16.44
N GLY A 12 5.03 67.79 -16.21
CA GLY A 12 5.43 66.46 -16.66
C GLY A 12 4.96 65.40 -15.67
N ALA A 13 4.03 64.57 -16.10
CA ALA A 13 3.57 63.41 -15.32
C ALA A 13 4.62 62.29 -15.37
N ILE A 14 5.27 62.00 -14.25
CA ILE A 14 6.13 60.85 -14.08
C ILE A 14 5.26 59.68 -13.70
N ILE A 15 5.07 58.76 -14.64
CA ILE A 15 4.40 57.47 -14.36
C ILE A 15 5.53 56.55 -13.80
N GLY A 16 5.52 56.37 -12.47
CA GLY A 16 6.36 55.40 -11.79
C GLY A 16 5.80 54.00 -11.97
N ALA A 17 6.43 53.17 -12.77
CA ALA A 17 6.18 51.74 -12.87
C ALA A 17 6.70 51.04 -11.59
N ALA A 18 5.79 50.69 -10.67
CA ALA A 18 6.11 49.86 -9.53
C ALA A 18 6.24 48.40 -10.03
N ALA A 19 7.48 47.94 -10.20
CA ALA A 19 7.77 46.54 -10.43
C ALA A 19 7.51 45.74 -9.14
N LEU A 20 6.42 44.98 -9.10
CA LEU A 20 6.17 43.99 -8.06
C LEU A 20 7.17 42.85 -8.21
N PHE A 21 8.24 42.88 -7.43
CA PHE A 21 9.11 41.73 -7.21
C PHE A 21 8.33 40.70 -6.38
N VAL A 22 7.72 39.70 -7.02
CA VAL A 22 7.29 38.50 -6.36
C VAL A 22 8.55 37.71 -6.03
N ALA A 23 9.03 37.85 -4.81
CA ALA A 23 10.08 36.99 -4.28
C ALA A 23 9.51 35.55 -4.24
N ALA A 24 9.99 34.67 -5.14
CA ALA A 24 9.74 33.27 -5.05
C ALA A 24 10.30 32.76 -3.69
N MET A 25 9.43 32.39 -2.76
CA MET A 25 9.89 31.75 -1.53
C MET A 25 10.59 30.43 -1.93
N PRO A 26 11.81 30.18 -1.47
CA PRO A 26 12.46 28.90 -1.70
C PRO A 26 11.57 27.83 -1.10
N ALA A 27 11.32 26.75 -1.87
CA ALA A 27 10.64 25.59 -1.35
C ALA A 27 11.43 25.10 -0.12
N ALA A 28 10.74 24.97 1.02
CA ALA A 28 11.36 24.50 2.25
C ALA A 28 12.04 23.13 1.96
N GLU A 29 13.33 23.03 2.27
CA GLU A 29 14.03 21.74 2.19
C GLU A 29 13.30 20.75 3.11
N PRO A 30 13.09 19.49 2.66
CA PRO A 30 12.42 18.48 3.50
C PRO A 30 13.27 18.23 4.75
N ASP A 31 12.60 18.06 5.90
CA ASP A 31 13.23 17.67 7.14
C ASP A 31 14.08 16.40 6.90
N PRO A 32 15.35 16.32 7.34
CA PRO A 32 16.22 15.15 7.17
C PRO A 32 15.58 13.84 7.64
N ALA A 33 14.77 13.85 8.70
CA ALA A 33 14.01 12.68 9.16
C ALA A 33 12.94 12.24 8.15
N THR A 34 12.29 13.18 7.47
CA THR A 34 11.29 12.90 6.43
C THR A 34 11.96 12.38 5.16
N ALA A 35 13.12 12.90 4.78
CA ALA A 35 13.90 12.40 3.65
C ALA A 35 14.31 10.92 3.88
N SER A 36 14.83 10.61 5.06
CA SER A 36 15.20 9.24 5.43
C SER A 36 14.00 8.29 5.49
N ALA A 37 12.82 8.75 5.95
CA ALA A 37 11.59 7.96 5.94
C ALA A 37 11.14 7.62 4.52
N ARG A 38 11.23 8.58 3.61
CA ARG A 38 10.88 8.39 2.20
C ARG A 38 11.83 7.41 1.51
N ASP A 39 13.13 7.52 1.78
CA ASP A 39 14.13 6.62 1.20
C ASP A 39 13.89 5.18 1.65
N LEU A 40 13.64 4.96 2.93
CA LEU A 40 13.33 3.63 3.46
C LEU A 40 12.00 3.10 2.88
N ALA A 41 10.97 3.91 2.80
CA ALA A 41 9.70 3.53 2.19
C ALA A 41 9.86 3.18 0.71
N ASN A 42 10.64 3.96 -0.06
CA ASN A 42 10.96 3.66 -1.45
C ASN A 42 11.71 2.33 -1.60
N GLN A 43 12.67 2.02 -0.73
CA GLN A 43 13.36 0.74 -0.71
C GLN A 43 12.38 -0.41 -0.45
N MET A 44 11.45 -0.24 0.52
CA MET A 44 10.42 -1.22 0.83
C MET A 44 9.47 -1.46 -0.36
N SER A 45 9.01 -0.40 -1.02
CA SER A 45 8.15 -0.51 -2.20
C SER A 45 8.89 -1.18 -3.37
N THR A 46 10.13 -0.75 -3.65
CA THR A 46 10.97 -1.33 -4.72
C THR A 46 11.28 -2.81 -4.49
N ALA A 47 11.55 -3.21 -3.25
CA ALA A 47 11.82 -4.61 -2.91
C ALA A 47 10.64 -5.54 -3.21
N ARG A 48 9.43 -5.01 -3.30
CA ARG A 48 8.18 -5.74 -3.64
C ARG A 48 7.87 -5.76 -5.13
N GLN A 49 8.60 -4.99 -5.95
CA GLN A 49 8.34 -4.94 -7.40
C GLN A 49 8.78 -6.22 -8.10
N GLY A 50 8.10 -6.52 -9.21
CA GLY A 50 8.37 -7.69 -10.05
C GLY A 50 7.15 -8.59 -10.19
N ASN A 51 7.38 -9.72 -10.84
CA ASN A 51 6.38 -10.75 -11.07
C ASN A 51 6.72 -11.96 -10.21
N ALA A 52 5.75 -12.44 -9.43
CA ALA A 52 5.94 -13.60 -8.57
C ALA A 52 4.75 -14.56 -8.63
N LEU A 53 5.06 -15.85 -8.53
CA LEU A 53 4.09 -16.91 -8.25
C LEU A 53 4.33 -17.39 -6.83
N ILE A 54 3.33 -17.24 -5.97
CA ILE A 54 3.42 -17.57 -4.55
C ILE A 54 2.47 -18.72 -4.25
N ARG A 55 2.96 -19.77 -3.58
CA ARG A 55 2.14 -20.79 -2.96
C ARG A 55 2.11 -20.56 -1.47
N ALA A 56 0.92 -20.38 -0.93
CA ALA A 56 0.74 -20.04 0.47
C ALA A 56 -0.37 -20.87 1.11
N ARG A 57 -0.26 -21.02 2.42
CA ARG A 57 -1.33 -21.54 3.28
C ARG A 57 -1.93 -20.38 4.06
N LEU A 58 -3.23 -20.23 3.97
CA LEU A 58 -4.02 -19.29 4.75
C LEU A 58 -4.87 -20.10 5.75
N GLU A 59 -4.72 -19.82 7.03
CA GLU A 59 -5.52 -20.42 8.09
C GLU A 59 -6.31 -19.33 8.81
N VAL A 60 -7.62 -19.51 8.89
CA VAL A 60 -8.54 -18.59 9.57
C VAL A 60 -9.12 -19.30 10.78
N ARG A 61 -8.93 -18.72 11.96
CA ARG A 61 -9.54 -19.16 13.22
C ARG A 61 -10.59 -18.14 13.62
N SER A 62 -11.84 -18.58 13.66
CA SER A 62 -12.97 -17.77 14.08
C SER A 62 -13.10 -17.71 15.60
N PRO A 63 -13.84 -16.74 16.18
CA PRO A 63 -14.07 -16.64 17.62
C PRO A 63 -14.74 -17.86 18.26
N ASP A 64 -15.55 -18.58 17.50
CA ASP A 64 -16.22 -19.81 17.93
C ASP A 64 -15.30 -21.06 17.96
N GLY A 65 -14.01 -20.86 17.65
CA GLY A 65 -13.02 -21.93 17.58
C GLY A 65 -13.00 -22.68 16.25
N SER A 66 -13.90 -22.40 15.33
CA SER A 66 -13.87 -22.99 14.00
C SER A 66 -12.60 -22.58 13.24
N LYS A 67 -12.14 -23.51 12.40
CA LYS A 67 -10.90 -23.36 11.65
C LYS A 67 -11.14 -23.64 10.17
N GLN A 68 -10.76 -22.68 9.33
CA GLN A 68 -10.75 -22.82 7.88
C GLN A 68 -9.31 -22.77 7.37
N VAL A 69 -8.95 -23.60 6.43
CA VAL A 69 -7.60 -23.65 5.84
C VAL A 69 -7.72 -23.60 4.34
N PHE A 70 -6.94 -22.74 3.71
CA PHE A 70 -6.82 -22.64 2.26
C PHE A 70 -5.39 -22.90 1.83
N GLN A 71 -5.20 -23.61 0.73
CA GLN A 71 -3.99 -23.57 -0.06
C GLN A 71 -4.24 -22.63 -1.23
N LEU A 72 -3.43 -21.60 -1.32
CA LEU A 72 -3.57 -20.54 -2.30
C LEU A 72 -2.42 -20.57 -3.30
N GLN A 73 -2.74 -20.31 -4.55
CA GLN A 73 -1.80 -19.87 -5.55
C GLN A 73 -2.04 -18.38 -5.78
N ILE A 74 -0.99 -17.57 -5.66
CA ILE A 74 -1.09 -16.14 -5.83
C ILE A 74 -0.19 -15.74 -7.00
N LYS A 75 -0.77 -15.11 -8.03
CA LYS A 75 -0.03 -14.42 -9.07
C LYS A 75 0.08 -12.96 -8.66
N GLU A 76 1.28 -12.44 -8.68
CA GLU A 76 1.57 -11.05 -8.34
C GLU A 76 2.37 -10.40 -9.46
N ARG A 77 1.92 -9.24 -9.94
CA ARG A 77 2.64 -8.35 -10.84
C ARG A 77 2.63 -6.96 -10.21
N ARG A 78 3.80 -6.47 -9.80
CA ARG A 78 3.97 -5.12 -9.26
C ARG A 78 4.94 -4.33 -10.10
N THR A 79 4.48 -3.19 -10.57
CA THR A 79 5.25 -2.21 -11.33
C THR A 79 5.31 -0.89 -10.55
N PRO A 80 6.10 0.11 -10.96
CA PRO A 80 6.03 1.45 -10.36
C PRO A 80 4.67 2.13 -10.50
N THR A 81 3.86 1.71 -11.48
CA THR A 81 2.59 2.36 -11.85
C THR A 81 1.35 1.54 -11.50
N SER A 82 1.47 0.24 -11.29
CA SER A 82 0.31 -0.62 -11.01
C SER A 82 0.65 -1.85 -10.18
N THR A 83 -0.37 -2.41 -9.57
CA THR A 83 -0.33 -3.73 -8.92
C THR A 83 -1.50 -4.56 -9.43
N ASP A 84 -1.21 -5.79 -9.88
CA ASP A 84 -2.18 -6.80 -10.26
C ASP A 84 -1.97 -8.05 -9.41
N LEU A 85 -3.03 -8.58 -8.84
CA LEU A 85 -3.01 -9.76 -7.99
C LEU A 85 -4.14 -10.73 -8.37
N VAL A 86 -3.83 -12.01 -8.33
CA VAL A 86 -4.84 -13.08 -8.36
C VAL A 86 -4.59 -13.99 -7.17
N TYR A 87 -5.55 -14.09 -6.29
CA TYR A 87 -5.60 -15.11 -5.25
C TYR A 87 -6.51 -16.25 -5.71
N LEU A 88 -5.96 -17.42 -5.93
CA LEU A 88 -6.67 -18.59 -6.45
C LEU A 88 -6.64 -19.72 -5.42
N VAL A 89 -7.81 -20.21 -5.01
CA VAL A 89 -7.95 -21.32 -4.09
C VAL A 89 -7.65 -22.63 -4.82
N GLN A 90 -6.68 -23.39 -4.31
CA GLN A 90 -6.31 -24.72 -4.76
C GLN A 90 -6.93 -25.82 -3.88
N TRP A 91 -7.17 -25.52 -2.61
CA TRP A 91 -7.79 -26.38 -1.62
C TRP A 91 -8.47 -25.48 -0.55
N PRO A 92 -9.63 -25.86 0.02
CA PRO A 92 -10.32 -27.14 -0.07
C PRO A 92 -10.99 -27.39 -1.44
N LYS A 93 -11.35 -28.66 -1.71
CA LYS A 93 -11.91 -29.08 -2.99
C LYS A 93 -13.23 -28.38 -3.32
N GLU A 94 -14.05 -28.13 -2.30
CA GLU A 94 -15.36 -27.47 -2.38
C GLU A 94 -15.26 -26.02 -2.86
N GLN A 95 -14.13 -25.37 -2.58
CA GLN A 95 -13.85 -23.98 -2.95
C GLN A 95 -12.75 -23.86 -4.00
N LYS A 96 -12.33 -24.99 -4.57
CA LYS A 96 -11.28 -24.98 -5.61
C LYS A 96 -11.72 -24.13 -6.80
N ASN A 97 -10.79 -23.31 -7.31
CA ASN A 97 -10.99 -22.33 -8.36
C ASN A 97 -11.86 -21.11 -7.97
N GLU A 98 -12.25 -20.97 -6.69
CA GLU A 98 -12.64 -19.63 -6.22
C GLU A 98 -11.42 -18.70 -6.30
N ALA A 99 -11.65 -17.46 -6.77
CA ALA A 99 -10.55 -16.51 -6.88
C ALA A 99 -10.98 -15.09 -6.58
N VAL A 100 -9.99 -14.28 -6.22
CA VAL A 100 -10.09 -12.83 -6.12
C VAL A 100 -9.01 -12.21 -7.00
N ILE A 101 -9.44 -11.42 -7.96
CA ILE A 101 -8.58 -10.64 -8.86
C ILE A 101 -8.63 -9.21 -8.38
N LEU A 102 -7.49 -8.58 -8.17
CA LEU A 102 -7.39 -7.20 -7.70
C LEU A 102 -6.47 -6.41 -8.64
N HIS A 103 -6.83 -5.16 -8.87
CA HIS A 103 -6.04 -4.20 -9.63
C HIS A 103 -6.02 -2.86 -8.92
N GLN A 104 -4.86 -2.19 -8.92
CA GLN A 104 -4.69 -0.83 -8.43
C GLN A 104 -3.62 -0.09 -9.22
N GLU A 105 -3.98 1.05 -9.80
CA GLU A 105 -3.01 2.02 -10.29
C GLU A 105 -2.34 2.75 -9.12
N SER A 106 -1.10 3.17 -9.28
CA SER A 106 -0.36 3.90 -8.25
C SER A 106 -1.09 5.18 -7.83
N GLY A 107 -1.47 5.24 -6.55
CA GLY A 107 -2.25 6.35 -5.99
C GLY A 107 -3.72 6.38 -6.39
N GLY A 108 -4.20 5.42 -7.17
CA GLY A 108 -5.60 5.25 -7.58
C GLY A 108 -6.42 4.39 -6.59
N ALA A 109 -7.72 4.32 -6.87
CA ALA A 109 -8.62 3.40 -6.17
C ALA A 109 -8.33 1.96 -6.58
N ALA A 110 -8.36 1.05 -5.62
CA ALA A 110 -8.32 -0.37 -5.91
C ALA A 110 -9.71 -0.86 -6.36
N HIS A 111 -9.72 -1.82 -7.26
CA HIS A 111 -10.92 -2.53 -7.71
C HIS A 111 -10.60 -3.99 -7.95
N GLY A 112 -11.61 -4.79 -8.18
CA GLY A 112 -11.36 -6.20 -8.40
C GLY A 112 -12.58 -6.97 -8.87
N THR A 113 -12.41 -8.30 -8.91
CA THR A 113 -13.45 -9.25 -9.29
C THR A 113 -13.34 -10.48 -8.41
N VAL A 114 -14.48 -10.93 -7.88
CA VAL A 114 -14.61 -12.24 -7.22
C VAL A 114 -15.13 -13.24 -8.24
N VAL A 115 -14.46 -14.37 -8.33
CA VAL A 115 -14.81 -15.49 -9.21
C VAL A 115 -15.18 -16.68 -8.33
N VAL A 116 -16.39 -17.19 -8.54
CA VAL A 116 -16.88 -18.45 -7.93
C VAL A 116 -17.29 -19.36 -9.09
N PRO A 117 -16.79 -20.61 -9.18
CA PRO A 117 -16.98 -21.46 -10.35
C PRO A 117 -18.45 -21.70 -10.73
N SER A 118 -19.37 -21.61 -9.77
CA SER A 118 -20.81 -21.85 -9.94
C SER A 118 -21.63 -20.59 -10.26
N ALA A 119 -20.98 -19.42 -10.40
CA ALA A 119 -21.65 -18.14 -10.59
C ALA A 119 -20.89 -17.24 -11.56
N PRO A 120 -21.55 -16.28 -12.22
CA PRO A 120 -20.86 -15.24 -12.98
C PRO A 120 -19.89 -14.44 -12.13
N PRO A 121 -18.75 -14.00 -12.68
CA PRO A 121 -17.81 -13.14 -11.99
C PRO A 121 -18.50 -11.86 -11.47
N ARG A 122 -18.22 -11.48 -10.22
CA ARG A 122 -18.82 -10.32 -9.56
C ARG A 122 -17.76 -9.25 -9.34
N ALA A 123 -17.98 -8.05 -9.87
CA ALA A 123 -17.13 -6.90 -9.62
C ALA A 123 -17.12 -6.54 -8.12
N LEU A 124 -15.97 -6.11 -7.62
CA LEU A 124 -15.77 -5.49 -6.31
C LEU A 124 -15.67 -3.99 -6.50
N GLU A 125 -16.68 -3.29 -6.03
CA GLU A 125 -16.68 -1.83 -6.00
C GLU A 125 -15.72 -1.31 -4.92
N THR A 126 -15.25 -0.07 -5.05
CA THR A 126 -14.34 0.57 -4.09
C THR A 126 -14.88 0.52 -2.65
N SER A 127 -16.19 0.68 -2.47
CA SER A 127 -16.85 0.58 -1.16
C SER A 127 -16.84 -0.82 -0.54
N GLN A 128 -16.47 -1.85 -1.29
CA GLN A 128 -16.41 -3.24 -0.85
C GLN A 128 -14.97 -3.71 -0.57
N MET A 129 -13.97 -2.82 -0.75
CA MET A 129 -12.56 -3.16 -0.57
C MET A 129 -12.16 -3.46 0.89
N ASP A 130 -12.99 -3.09 1.86
CA ASP A 130 -12.86 -3.50 3.27
C ASP A 130 -13.35 -4.93 3.54
N GLY A 131 -14.01 -5.57 2.54
CA GLY A 131 -14.48 -6.94 2.61
C GLY A 131 -13.34 -7.94 2.87
N ARG A 132 -13.70 -9.05 3.51
CA ARG A 132 -12.74 -10.07 3.98
C ARG A 132 -12.30 -11.00 2.85
N LEU A 133 -11.01 -11.11 2.61
CA LEU A 133 -10.42 -12.05 1.66
C LEU A 133 -10.60 -13.49 2.19
N PHE A 134 -11.45 -14.29 1.55
CA PHE A 134 -11.80 -15.66 1.96
C PHE A 134 -12.20 -15.78 3.44
N GLY A 135 -12.95 -14.81 3.96
CA GLY A 135 -13.36 -14.81 5.36
C GLY A 135 -12.26 -14.52 6.38
N SER A 136 -11.02 -14.28 5.93
CA SER A 136 -9.84 -14.00 6.78
C SER A 136 -9.91 -12.63 7.44
N ASP A 137 -8.94 -12.30 8.30
CA ASP A 137 -8.76 -10.96 8.84
C ASP A 137 -8.09 -9.99 7.85
N LEU A 138 -7.66 -10.45 6.68
CA LEU A 138 -7.23 -9.58 5.59
C LEU A 138 -8.44 -9.05 4.82
N SER A 139 -8.45 -7.75 4.52
CA SER A 139 -9.38 -7.17 3.55
C SER A 139 -8.80 -7.27 2.13
N TYR A 140 -9.65 -7.04 1.12
CA TYR A 140 -9.17 -6.90 -0.26
C TYR A 140 -8.17 -5.74 -0.38
N GLN A 141 -8.41 -4.64 0.34
CA GLN A 141 -7.49 -3.49 0.39
C GLN A 141 -6.15 -3.88 1.04
N ASP A 142 -6.15 -4.69 2.11
CA ASP A 142 -4.91 -5.16 2.74
C ASP A 142 -4.02 -5.93 1.78
N ALA A 143 -4.65 -6.69 0.87
CA ALA A 143 -3.94 -7.55 -0.06
C ALA A 143 -3.21 -6.77 -1.17
N ILE A 144 -3.80 -5.66 -1.65
CA ILE A 144 -3.29 -4.97 -2.84
C ILE A 144 -2.49 -3.70 -2.53
N GLU A 145 -2.82 -3.00 -1.45
CA GLU A 145 -2.32 -1.65 -1.19
C GLU A 145 -0.81 -1.60 -0.91
N ASP A 146 -0.12 -0.71 -1.61
CA ASP A 146 1.27 -0.37 -1.31
C ASP A 146 1.36 0.99 -0.60
N PHE A 147 1.17 0.97 0.73
CA PHE A 147 1.25 2.17 1.56
C PHE A 147 2.67 2.74 1.67
N PHE A 148 3.72 1.99 1.31
CA PHE A 148 5.07 2.52 1.22
C PHE A 148 5.24 3.44 0.01
N ALA A 149 4.41 3.30 -1.02
CA ALA A 149 4.36 4.21 -2.16
C ALA A 149 3.58 5.52 -1.89
N TRP A 150 2.92 5.65 -0.73
CA TRP A 150 2.18 6.86 -0.40
C TRP A 150 3.11 8.08 -0.24
N LYS A 151 2.57 9.28 -0.51
CA LYS A 151 3.36 10.53 -0.56
C LYS A 151 3.90 10.99 0.79
N GLU A 152 3.15 10.75 1.87
CA GLU A 152 3.53 11.20 3.21
C GLU A 152 4.16 10.05 3.99
N GLN A 153 5.46 10.15 4.25
CA GLN A 153 6.26 9.17 4.98
C GLN A 153 7.02 9.89 6.09
N THR A 154 6.92 9.41 7.33
CA THR A 154 7.61 10.01 8.48
C THR A 154 8.14 8.91 9.40
N ILE A 155 9.40 9.03 9.88
CA ILE A 155 9.90 8.19 10.97
C ILE A 155 9.38 8.78 12.28
N VAL A 156 8.59 7.98 13.01
CA VAL A 156 7.98 8.40 14.29
C VAL A 156 8.62 7.76 15.51
N GLY A 157 9.65 6.93 15.32
CA GLY A 157 10.37 6.29 16.40
C GLY A 157 11.13 5.04 15.98
N SER A 158 11.60 4.30 16.99
CA SER A 158 12.23 2.99 16.80
C SER A 158 11.84 2.05 17.93
N GLU A 159 11.82 0.75 17.66
CA GLU A 159 11.51 -0.31 18.63
C GLU A 159 12.26 -1.59 18.29
N VAL A 160 12.51 -2.44 19.27
CA VAL A 160 13.07 -3.78 19.03
C VAL A 160 11.93 -4.79 19.05
N ILE A 161 11.72 -5.49 17.93
CA ILE A 161 10.72 -6.56 17.80
C ILE A 161 11.44 -7.87 17.49
N ASN A 162 11.25 -8.87 18.35
CA ASN A 162 11.88 -10.20 18.19
C ASN A 162 13.39 -10.13 17.93
N GLY A 163 14.11 -9.23 18.62
CA GLY A 163 15.54 -8.99 18.46
C GLY A 163 15.93 -8.15 17.22
N ALA A 164 14.99 -7.78 16.35
CA ALA A 164 15.23 -6.88 15.24
C ALA A 164 15.05 -5.41 15.65
N ARG A 165 16.06 -4.58 15.40
CA ARG A 165 15.93 -3.13 15.60
C ARG A 165 15.16 -2.56 14.40
N CYS A 166 13.94 -2.07 14.65
CA CYS A 166 13.04 -1.53 13.66
C CYS A 166 12.97 -0.01 13.73
N GLN A 167 12.91 0.64 12.59
CA GLN A 167 12.43 2.02 12.46
C GLN A 167 10.90 1.98 12.28
N ILE A 168 10.19 2.92 12.91
CA ILE A 168 8.74 3.03 12.82
C ILE A 168 8.42 4.10 11.77
N ILE A 169 7.94 3.66 10.60
CA ILE A 169 7.47 4.55 9.54
C ILE A 169 5.96 4.74 9.72
N GLU A 170 5.50 5.98 9.77
CA GLU A 170 4.10 6.36 9.61
C GLU A 170 3.87 6.83 8.17
N SER A 171 3.03 6.09 7.44
CA SER A 171 2.62 6.36 6.06
C SER A 171 1.21 6.91 6.03
N LYS A 172 0.97 7.99 5.25
CA LYS A 172 -0.36 8.55 5.02
C LYS A 172 -0.62 8.70 3.53
N PRO A 173 -1.86 8.46 3.05
CA PRO A 173 -2.17 8.53 1.62
C PRO A 173 -2.06 9.95 1.05
N GLY A 174 -2.02 10.98 1.91
CA GLY A 174 -2.06 12.38 1.51
C GLY A 174 -3.47 12.81 1.05
N LYS A 175 -3.61 14.09 0.65
CA LYS A 175 -4.92 14.67 0.29
C LYS A 175 -5.57 14.06 -0.95
N SER A 176 -4.78 13.51 -1.86
CA SER A 176 -5.25 12.91 -3.12
C SER A 176 -5.26 11.39 -3.11
N GLY A 177 -4.78 10.76 -2.04
CA GLY A 177 -4.73 9.31 -1.93
C GLY A 177 -6.08 8.72 -1.55
N ILE A 178 -6.42 7.57 -2.15
CA ILE A 178 -7.64 6.84 -1.88
C ILE A 178 -7.26 5.57 -1.12
N SER A 179 -7.67 5.50 0.14
CA SER A 179 -7.51 4.32 0.99
C SER A 179 -8.63 4.28 2.02
N ILE A 180 -8.98 3.07 2.48
CA ILE A 180 -9.87 2.87 3.63
C ILE A 180 -9.17 3.18 4.96
N TYR A 181 -7.84 3.36 4.94
CA TYR A 181 -7.03 3.65 6.11
C TYR A 181 -6.59 5.12 6.12
N SER A 182 -6.67 5.76 7.29
CA SER A 182 -6.19 7.12 7.47
C SER A 182 -4.66 7.20 7.55
N LYS A 183 -4.04 6.13 8.04
CA LYS A 183 -2.59 5.96 8.12
C LYS A 183 -2.22 4.50 8.37
N VAL A 184 -0.96 4.19 8.11
CA VAL A 184 -0.33 2.90 8.43
C VAL A 184 0.96 3.17 9.21
N ARG A 185 1.22 2.41 10.28
CA ARG A 185 2.52 2.35 10.94
C ARG A 185 3.18 1.03 10.65
N SER A 186 4.45 1.08 10.26
CA SER A 186 5.25 -0.09 9.93
C SER A 186 6.54 -0.09 10.73
N TRP A 187 6.78 -1.14 11.48
CA TRP A 187 8.05 -1.40 12.17
C TRP A 187 8.96 -2.15 11.21
N VAL A 188 9.87 -1.44 10.57
CA VAL A 188 10.72 -1.99 9.51
C VAL A 188 12.11 -2.29 10.06
N ASP A 189 12.55 -3.55 9.95
CA ASP A 189 13.97 -3.90 10.06
C ASP A 189 14.69 -3.38 8.81
N SER A 190 15.36 -2.24 8.94
CA SER A 190 16.01 -1.55 7.83
C SER A 190 17.23 -2.31 7.27
N ARG A 191 17.80 -3.26 8.00
CA ARG A 191 18.92 -4.09 7.52
C ARG A 191 18.44 -5.19 6.60
N ARG A 192 17.28 -5.79 6.91
CA ARG A 192 16.68 -6.89 6.14
C ARG A 192 15.60 -6.43 5.17
N LEU A 193 15.16 -5.16 5.26
CA LEU A 193 14.02 -4.61 4.53
C LEU A 193 12.74 -5.44 4.73
N VAL A 194 12.48 -5.84 5.99
CA VAL A 194 11.31 -6.64 6.36
C VAL A 194 10.45 -5.87 7.35
N PRO A 195 9.13 -5.71 7.08
CA PRO A 195 8.21 -5.18 8.07
C PRO A 195 7.92 -6.25 9.13
N MET A 196 8.38 -6.01 10.37
CA MET A 196 8.18 -6.91 11.49
C MET A 196 6.78 -6.77 12.10
N ARG A 197 6.17 -5.58 11.98
CA ARG A 197 4.79 -5.27 12.36
C ARG A 197 4.22 -4.20 11.46
N ILE A 198 2.94 -4.31 11.17
CA ILE A 198 2.16 -3.28 10.47
C ILE A 198 0.87 -3.07 11.27
N GLU A 199 0.55 -1.81 11.56
CA GLU A 199 -0.72 -1.40 12.13
C GLU A 199 -1.43 -0.42 11.21
N LYS A 200 -2.69 -0.70 10.88
CA LYS A 200 -3.52 0.14 10.01
C LYS A 200 -4.61 0.80 10.84
N TYR A 201 -4.85 2.07 10.59
CA TYR A 201 -5.70 2.92 11.41
C TYR A 201 -6.93 3.41 10.64
N SER A 202 -8.07 3.40 11.30
CA SER A 202 -9.30 4.03 10.81
C SER A 202 -9.20 5.55 10.81
N ALA A 203 -10.17 6.23 10.20
CA ALA A 203 -10.31 7.69 10.26
C ALA A 203 -10.45 8.21 11.70
N ALA A 204 -11.03 7.41 12.61
CA ALA A 204 -11.14 7.73 14.04
C ALA A 204 -9.83 7.51 14.82
N GLY A 205 -8.76 7.07 14.19
CA GLY A 205 -7.45 6.87 14.82
C GLY A 205 -7.30 5.56 15.59
N HIS A 206 -8.26 4.64 15.49
CA HIS A 206 -8.17 3.30 16.11
C HIS A 206 -7.44 2.32 15.20
N VAL A 207 -6.64 1.43 15.81
CA VAL A 207 -6.04 0.30 15.09
C VAL A 207 -7.15 -0.67 14.70
N VAL A 208 -7.33 -0.86 13.39
CA VAL A 208 -8.35 -1.76 12.82
C VAL A 208 -7.75 -3.04 12.25
N ARG A 209 -6.45 -3.04 12.02
CA ARG A 209 -5.69 -4.21 11.53
C ARG A 209 -4.30 -4.20 12.12
N ARG A 210 -3.85 -5.37 12.58
CA ARG A 210 -2.46 -5.61 12.95
C ARG A 210 -1.94 -6.85 12.25
N ILE A 211 -0.77 -6.71 11.65
CA ILE A 211 -0.05 -7.78 10.97
C ILE A 211 1.31 -7.91 11.62
N ASP A 212 1.62 -9.05 12.21
CA ASP A 212 2.93 -9.33 12.80
C ASP A 212 3.66 -10.37 11.93
N THR A 213 4.91 -10.11 11.58
CA THR A 213 5.81 -11.10 10.96
C THR A 213 6.33 -12.03 12.04
N THR A 214 5.91 -13.29 12.01
CA THR A 214 6.29 -14.31 12.98
C THR A 214 7.50 -15.13 12.54
N TYR A 215 7.77 -15.16 11.23
CA TYR A 215 8.97 -15.79 10.70
C TYR A 215 9.49 -15.03 9.47
N VAL A 216 10.80 -14.75 9.48
CA VAL A 216 11.51 -14.15 8.34
C VAL A 216 12.26 -15.25 7.63
N GLY A 217 11.91 -15.49 6.37
CA GLY A 217 12.57 -16.45 5.49
C GLY A 217 13.49 -15.76 4.48
N ARG A 218 13.90 -16.54 3.48
CA ARG A 218 14.62 -16.05 2.29
C ARG A 218 13.95 -16.57 1.03
N ASP A 219 13.95 -15.76 -0.02
CA ASP A 219 13.49 -16.16 -1.35
C ASP A 219 14.60 -16.86 -2.13
N GLN A 220 14.34 -17.24 -3.38
CA GLN A 220 15.29 -17.89 -4.28
C GLN A 220 16.52 -17.03 -4.62
N HIS A 221 16.50 -15.73 -4.36
CA HIS A 221 17.61 -14.79 -4.56
C HIS A 221 18.29 -14.40 -3.25
N ASP A 222 18.10 -15.19 -2.18
CA ASP A 222 18.65 -14.98 -0.83
C ASP A 222 18.18 -13.66 -0.16
N ARG A 223 17.10 -13.04 -0.65
CA ARG A 223 16.52 -11.83 -0.05
C ARG A 223 15.62 -12.20 1.11
N PHE A 224 15.68 -11.44 2.19
CA PHE A 224 14.79 -11.62 3.32
C PHE A 224 13.35 -11.27 2.96
N ILE A 225 12.42 -12.12 3.39
CA ILE A 225 10.98 -11.97 3.16
C ILE A 225 10.20 -12.27 4.44
N PRO A 226 9.04 -11.62 4.66
CA PRO A 226 8.12 -11.99 5.72
C PRO A 226 7.40 -13.30 5.33
N ALA A 227 7.96 -14.46 5.71
CA ALA A 227 7.49 -15.75 5.25
C ALA A 227 6.27 -16.26 6.02
N LYS A 228 6.12 -15.90 7.31
CA LYS A 228 4.89 -16.17 8.08
C LYS A 228 4.38 -14.91 8.74
N LEU A 229 3.07 -14.71 8.63
CA LEU A 229 2.36 -13.57 9.16
C LEU A 229 1.22 -14.02 10.05
N THR A 230 0.97 -13.27 11.12
CA THR A 230 -0.28 -13.35 11.89
C THR A 230 -1.03 -12.05 11.72
N VAL A 231 -2.29 -12.13 11.30
CA VAL A 231 -3.18 -10.98 11.11
C VAL A 231 -4.29 -11.00 12.14
N ARG A 232 -4.55 -9.87 12.74
CA ARG A 232 -5.62 -9.68 13.73
C ARG A 232 -6.42 -8.43 13.43
N THR A 233 -7.71 -8.52 13.68
CA THR A 233 -8.61 -7.38 13.80
C THR A 233 -8.83 -7.13 15.30
N PRO A 234 -8.34 -6.03 15.92
CA PRO A 234 -8.37 -5.84 17.38
C PRO A 234 -9.77 -5.88 18.00
N SER A 235 -10.82 -5.57 17.23
CA SER A 235 -12.21 -5.65 17.67
C SER A 235 -12.84 -7.05 17.55
N LYS A 236 -12.07 -8.06 17.12
CA LYS A 236 -12.55 -9.44 16.89
C LYS A 236 -11.55 -10.42 17.47
N ASP A 237 -12.05 -11.52 18.01
CA ASP A 237 -11.22 -12.61 18.52
C ASP A 237 -10.80 -13.61 17.42
N SER A 238 -10.89 -13.19 16.15
CA SER A 238 -10.40 -13.99 15.03
C SER A 238 -8.91 -13.80 14.83
N ILE A 239 -8.25 -14.83 14.32
CA ILE A 239 -6.82 -14.82 13.98
C ILE A 239 -6.65 -15.44 12.59
N THR A 240 -5.93 -14.76 11.72
CA THR A 240 -5.51 -15.31 10.44
C THR A 240 -4.01 -15.53 10.44
N GLU A 241 -3.58 -16.74 10.09
CA GLU A 241 -2.18 -17.08 9.85
C GLU A 241 -1.95 -17.25 8.34
N PHE A 242 -0.95 -16.54 7.82
CA PHE A 242 -0.51 -16.66 6.43
C PHE A 242 0.91 -17.22 6.41
N ASP A 243 1.08 -18.36 5.76
CA ASP A 243 2.36 -19.03 5.59
C ASP A 243 2.69 -19.07 4.10
N GLY A 244 3.61 -18.24 3.65
CA GLY A 244 4.12 -18.18 2.29
C GLY A 244 5.18 -19.26 2.06
N ALA A 245 4.76 -20.47 1.72
CA ALA A 245 5.65 -21.60 1.68
C ALA A 245 6.67 -21.58 0.50
N ARG A 246 6.31 -20.95 -0.63
CA ARG A 246 7.18 -20.91 -1.83
C ARG A 246 6.88 -19.68 -2.67
N ILE A 247 7.94 -18.95 -3.02
CA ILE A 247 7.90 -17.78 -3.91
C ILE A 247 8.83 -18.02 -5.10
N GLU A 248 8.27 -17.99 -6.30
CA GLU A 248 8.99 -18.07 -7.57
C GLU A 248 8.96 -16.68 -8.21
N GLN A 249 10.12 -16.04 -8.31
CA GLN A 249 10.27 -14.68 -8.88
C GLN A 249 10.58 -14.75 -10.37
N GLY A 250 10.43 -13.61 -11.07
CA GLY A 250 10.77 -13.47 -12.48
C GLY A 250 9.79 -14.18 -13.44
N MET A 251 8.58 -14.42 -12.97
CA MET A 251 7.51 -15.03 -13.78
C MET A 251 7.17 -14.14 -14.97
N GLN A 252 6.78 -14.76 -16.08
CA GLN A 252 6.25 -14.04 -17.24
C GLN A 252 4.73 -14.10 -17.20
N PHE A 253 4.10 -12.96 -16.92
CA PHE A 253 2.64 -12.82 -16.93
C PHE A 253 2.22 -11.87 -18.05
N THR A 254 1.05 -12.15 -18.62
CA THR A 254 0.33 -11.29 -19.55
C THR A 254 -0.93 -10.75 -18.87
N ASP A 255 -1.60 -9.77 -19.46
CA ASP A 255 -2.85 -9.24 -18.88
C ASP A 255 -3.93 -10.31 -18.76
N ARG A 256 -3.92 -11.33 -19.63
CA ARG A 256 -4.84 -12.47 -19.55
C ARG A 256 -4.70 -13.27 -18.27
N ASP A 257 -3.50 -13.28 -17.65
CA ASP A 257 -3.27 -13.98 -16.38
C ASP A 257 -4.05 -13.39 -15.21
N PHE A 258 -4.56 -12.16 -15.37
CA PHE A 258 -5.30 -11.39 -14.38
C PHE A 258 -6.77 -11.18 -14.76
N THR A 259 -7.33 -12.10 -15.57
CA THR A 259 -8.74 -12.04 -15.99
C THR A 259 -9.54 -13.26 -15.49
N PRO A 260 -10.87 -13.12 -15.31
CA PRO A 260 -11.73 -14.23 -14.87
C PRO A 260 -11.69 -15.45 -15.80
N GLU A 261 -11.55 -15.23 -17.12
CA GLU A 261 -11.55 -16.30 -18.13
C GLU A 261 -10.39 -17.27 -17.99
N THR A 262 -9.27 -16.82 -17.40
CA THR A 262 -8.10 -17.68 -17.18
C THR A 262 -8.27 -18.58 -15.96
N ILE A 263 -9.14 -18.20 -15.01
CA ILE A 263 -9.39 -18.95 -13.79
C ILE A 263 -10.40 -20.06 -14.02
N SER A 264 -11.36 -19.84 -14.91
CA SER A 264 -12.47 -20.76 -15.18
C SER A 264 -12.10 -21.98 -16.05
N LYS A 265 -10.82 -22.11 -16.42
CA LYS A 265 -10.28 -23.27 -17.16
C LYS A 265 -9.57 -24.23 -16.23
#